data_a17fc53cddb33a4cd63233b2de9f06bb
#
_entry.id   a17fc53cddb33a4cd63233b2de9f06bb
#
_cell.length_a   1.000
_cell.length_b   1.000
_cell.length_c   1.000
_cell.angle_alpha   90.00
_cell.angle_beta   90.00
_cell.angle_gamma   90.00
#
_symmetry.space_group_name_H-M   'P 1'
#
loop_
_entity.id
_entity.type
_entity.pdbx_description
1 polymer ?
#
loop_
_entity_poly.entity_id
_entity_poly.type
_entity_poly.pdbx_seq_one_letter_code
_entity_poly.pdbx_strand_id
1 'polypeptide(L)'
;MDSRIQPKGPKEIIAANLKLLLQIYHKSRKEVCTDLDISYTTFCDWLHARTYPRIDALEQMGYYFRIETRDFLVDLEKNKGLAERLSVYAKTIGVRFQSEEKEPDFSVEDYYETPEGYPLELINGRFYVMESPGSKHQSIVYELGFVIGGYIKKNKGKCRVYPGPFDVELPTEKGTVVVPDITVVCDTSKVDKKGLKGVPDWVIEVLSASTQNKDKKEKLAVYEAVGVREYWIVDPFENKVCVYRQKNIAGQNGYSLPDTYTFEEEIPSGIMKGLRIRMSELDIDEI
;
A
#
# COMPACT_ATOMS: atom_id res chain seq x y z
N MET A 1 44.09 -11.25 -26.63
CA MET A 1 42.87 -11.25 -27.44
C MET A 1 41.76 -10.77 -26.55
N ASP A 2 41.41 -9.49 -26.72
CA ASP A 2 40.45 -8.79 -25.88
C ASP A 2 39.02 -9.13 -26.42
N SER A 3 38.32 -10.04 -25.76
CA SER A 3 36.94 -10.38 -26.09
C SER A 3 36.06 -9.24 -25.62
N ARG A 4 35.88 -8.24 -26.48
CA ARG A 4 34.86 -7.17 -26.29
C ARG A 4 33.51 -7.84 -26.17
N ILE A 5 32.98 -7.86 -24.94
CA ILE A 5 31.60 -8.24 -24.67
C ILE A 5 30.74 -7.26 -25.45
N GLN A 6 30.11 -7.71 -26.52
CA GLN A 6 29.14 -6.88 -27.24
C GLN A 6 28.00 -6.53 -26.29
N PRO A 7 27.51 -5.28 -26.30
CA PRO A 7 26.38 -4.89 -25.47
C PRO A 7 25.16 -5.75 -25.83
N LYS A 8 24.50 -6.31 -24.80
CA LYS A 8 23.23 -7.06 -25.00
C LYS A 8 22.22 -6.18 -25.72
N GLY A 9 21.61 -6.69 -26.78
CA GLY A 9 20.49 -6.01 -27.43
C GLY A 9 19.22 -6.06 -26.55
N PRO A 10 18.17 -5.31 -26.89
CA PRO A 10 16.94 -5.24 -26.08
C PRO A 10 16.28 -6.61 -25.84
N LYS A 11 16.30 -7.53 -26.83
CA LYS A 11 15.75 -8.89 -26.66
C LYS A 11 16.54 -9.72 -25.65
N GLU A 12 17.84 -9.62 -25.71
CA GLU A 12 18.77 -10.31 -24.81
C GLU A 12 18.65 -9.76 -23.38
N ILE A 13 18.40 -8.45 -23.23
CA ILE A 13 18.13 -7.82 -21.93
C ILE A 13 16.83 -8.36 -21.34
N ILE A 14 15.74 -8.33 -22.10
CA ILE A 14 14.43 -8.87 -21.66
C ILE A 14 14.57 -10.35 -21.27
N ALA A 15 15.23 -11.15 -22.10
CA ALA A 15 15.42 -12.57 -21.84
C ALA A 15 16.25 -12.81 -20.55
N ALA A 16 17.30 -12.03 -20.33
CA ALA A 16 18.12 -12.11 -19.11
C ALA A 16 17.28 -11.70 -17.87
N ASN A 17 16.52 -10.61 -17.98
CA ASN A 17 15.68 -10.13 -16.89
C ASN A 17 14.58 -11.14 -16.54
N LEU A 18 13.91 -11.74 -17.52
CA LEU A 18 12.91 -12.79 -17.28
C LEU A 18 13.52 -13.99 -16.56
N LYS A 19 14.74 -14.42 -16.95
CA LYS A 19 15.43 -15.53 -16.26
C LYS A 19 15.76 -15.16 -14.82
N LEU A 20 16.25 -13.94 -14.59
CA LEU A 20 16.57 -13.44 -13.26
C LEU A 20 15.30 -13.35 -12.40
N LEU A 21 14.19 -12.84 -12.95
CA LEU A 21 12.91 -12.76 -12.24
C LEU A 21 12.37 -14.14 -11.87
N LEU A 22 12.46 -15.13 -12.75
CA LEU A 22 12.10 -16.52 -12.42
C LEU A 22 12.91 -17.05 -11.24
N GLN A 23 14.21 -16.72 -11.19
CA GLN A 23 15.09 -17.12 -10.08
C GLN A 23 14.74 -16.39 -8.77
N ILE A 24 14.57 -15.06 -8.83
CA ILE A 24 14.25 -14.23 -7.67
C ILE A 24 12.91 -14.66 -7.05
N TYR A 25 11.91 -14.94 -7.88
CA TYR A 25 10.55 -15.31 -7.44
C TYR A 25 10.36 -16.82 -7.25
N HIS A 26 11.43 -17.62 -7.41
CA HIS A 26 11.39 -19.08 -7.33
C HIS A 26 10.26 -19.71 -8.17
N LYS A 27 9.94 -19.10 -9.32
CA LYS A 27 8.88 -19.55 -10.21
C LYS A 27 9.41 -20.39 -11.37
N SER A 28 8.72 -21.48 -11.66
CA SER A 28 8.96 -22.23 -12.87
C SER A 28 8.33 -21.55 -14.09
N ARG A 29 8.85 -21.84 -15.27
CA ARG A 29 8.27 -21.38 -16.54
C ARG A 29 6.80 -21.77 -16.68
N LYS A 30 6.47 -23.01 -16.25
CA LYS A 30 5.11 -23.54 -16.33
C LYS A 30 4.14 -22.79 -15.44
N GLU A 31 4.54 -22.45 -14.22
CA GLU A 31 3.72 -21.66 -13.30
C GLU A 31 3.42 -20.28 -13.88
N VAL A 32 4.43 -19.56 -14.35
CA VAL A 32 4.23 -18.23 -14.95
C VAL A 32 3.32 -18.29 -16.18
N CYS A 33 3.51 -19.30 -17.03
CA CYS A 33 2.65 -19.48 -18.19
C CYS A 33 1.19 -19.75 -17.80
N THR A 34 0.96 -20.54 -16.76
CA THR A 34 -0.39 -20.84 -16.24
C THR A 34 -1.02 -19.62 -15.59
N ASP A 35 -0.25 -18.91 -14.74
CA ASP A 35 -0.73 -17.76 -13.97
C ASP A 35 -1.10 -16.56 -14.88
N LEU A 36 -0.39 -16.40 -16.02
CA LEU A 36 -0.58 -15.30 -16.96
C LEU A 36 -1.32 -15.67 -18.26
N ASP A 37 -1.79 -16.91 -18.38
CA ASP A 37 -2.41 -17.44 -19.61
C ASP A 37 -1.55 -17.24 -20.88
N ILE A 38 -0.24 -17.45 -20.73
CA ILE A 38 0.74 -17.33 -21.84
C ILE A 38 1.11 -18.74 -22.32
N SER A 39 1.12 -18.94 -23.65
CA SER A 39 1.58 -20.22 -24.17
C SER A 39 3.04 -20.51 -23.78
N TYR A 40 3.33 -21.75 -23.39
CA TYR A 40 4.68 -22.16 -22.98
C TYR A 40 5.72 -21.92 -24.07
N THR A 41 5.35 -22.16 -25.34
CA THR A 41 6.23 -21.92 -26.50
C THR A 41 6.57 -20.45 -26.64
N THR A 42 5.57 -19.57 -26.56
CA THR A 42 5.74 -18.12 -26.63
C THR A 42 6.65 -17.60 -25.53
N PHE A 43 6.43 -18.04 -24.29
CA PHE A 43 7.26 -17.63 -23.17
C PHE A 43 8.71 -18.14 -23.31
N CYS A 44 8.90 -19.35 -23.80
CA CYS A 44 10.23 -19.89 -24.10
C CYS A 44 10.94 -19.10 -25.21
N ASP A 45 10.23 -18.62 -26.23
CA ASP A 45 10.81 -17.79 -27.28
C ASP A 45 11.32 -16.45 -26.73
N TRP A 46 10.62 -15.85 -25.77
CA TRP A 46 11.11 -14.66 -25.05
C TRP A 46 12.34 -14.95 -24.20
N LEU A 47 12.34 -16.06 -23.44
CA LEU A 47 13.48 -16.47 -22.62
C LEU A 47 14.74 -16.77 -23.45
N HIS A 48 14.60 -17.12 -24.71
CA HIS A 48 15.72 -17.39 -25.64
C HIS A 48 16.01 -16.21 -26.59
N ALA A 49 15.41 -15.04 -26.34
CA ALA A 49 15.56 -13.83 -27.14
C ALA A 49 15.20 -14.03 -28.63
N ARG A 50 14.31 -14.99 -28.96
CA ARG A 50 13.89 -15.24 -30.34
C ARG A 50 12.89 -14.20 -30.83
N THR A 51 11.92 -13.84 -29.96
CA THR A 51 10.89 -12.86 -30.25
C THR A 51 10.81 -11.80 -29.14
N TYR A 52 10.11 -10.71 -29.41
CA TYR A 52 9.77 -9.71 -28.39
C TYR A 52 8.42 -10.06 -27.76
N PRO A 53 8.27 -9.92 -26.44
CA PRO A 53 6.94 -9.82 -25.84
C PRO A 53 6.19 -8.62 -26.39
N ARG A 54 4.90 -8.75 -26.59
CA ARG A 54 4.04 -7.60 -26.89
C ARG A 54 3.94 -6.71 -25.65
N ILE A 55 3.53 -5.46 -25.84
CA ILE A 55 3.50 -4.49 -24.75
C ILE A 55 2.50 -4.91 -23.65
N ASP A 56 1.35 -5.46 -24.04
CA ASP A 56 0.36 -6.02 -23.14
C ASP A 56 0.91 -7.18 -22.28
N ALA A 57 1.74 -8.04 -22.88
CA ALA A 57 2.41 -9.12 -22.13
C ALA A 57 3.51 -8.58 -21.20
N LEU A 58 4.22 -7.51 -21.58
CA LEU A 58 5.19 -6.85 -20.68
C LEU A 58 4.50 -6.18 -19.49
N GLU A 59 3.34 -5.54 -19.72
CA GLU A 59 2.52 -4.96 -18.67
C GLU A 59 2.01 -6.03 -17.70
N GLN A 60 1.46 -7.13 -18.21
CA GLN A 60 1.02 -8.27 -17.44
C GLN A 60 2.16 -8.87 -16.59
N MET A 61 3.33 -9.10 -17.20
CA MET A 61 4.50 -9.59 -16.49
C MET A 61 5.04 -8.55 -15.50
N GLY A 62 4.97 -7.26 -15.82
CA GLY A 62 5.32 -6.17 -14.93
C GLY A 62 4.47 -6.20 -13.66
N TYR A 63 3.17 -6.34 -13.82
CA TYR A 63 2.26 -6.52 -12.69
C TYR A 63 2.55 -7.79 -11.88
N TYR A 64 2.80 -8.90 -12.56
CA TYR A 64 3.09 -10.19 -11.93
C TYR A 64 4.39 -10.18 -11.11
N PHE A 65 5.47 -9.65 -11.69
CA PHE A 65 6.78 -9.55 -11.06
C PHE A 65 7.01 -8.23 -10.30
N ARG A 66 6.03 -7.37 -10.23
CA ARG A 66 6.09 -6.07 -9.53
C ARG A 66 7.25 -5.18 -9.96
N ILE A 67 7.45 -5.08 -11.25
CA ILE A 67 8.41 -4.17 -11.89
C ILE A 67 7.68 -3.34 -12.94
N GLU A 68 8.20 -2.17 -13.25
CA GLU A 68 7.64 -1.35 -14.32
C GLU A 68 8.03 -1.93 -15.69
N THR A 69 7.16 -1.73 -16.69
CA THR A 69 7.40 -2.19 -18.07
C THR A 69 8.75 -1.72 -18.61
N ARG A 70 9.19 -0.51 -18.25
CA ARG A 70 10.51 0.04 -18.60
C ARG A 70 11.68 -0.75 -18.01
N ASP A 71 11.49 -1.38 -16.85
CA ASP A 71 12.58 -2.10 -16.17
C ASP A 71 12.96 -3.40 -16.91
N PHE A 72 12.07 -3.93 -17.75
CA PHE A 72 12.42 -5.03 -18.64
C PHE A 72 13.50 -4.67 -19.67
N LEU A 73 13.67 -3.39 -19.96
CA LEU A 73 14.66 -2.88 -20.92
C LEU A 73 15.97 -2.43 -20.23
N VAL A 74 16.04 -2.45 -18.92
CA VAL A 74 17.24 -2.15 -18.12
C VAL A 74 17.91 -3.45 -17.69
N ASP A 75 19.22 -3.59 -17.85
CA ASP A 75 19.95 -4.79 -17.41
C ASP A 75 19.90 -4.89 -15.86
N LEU A 76 18.97 -5.70 -15.34
CA LEU A 76 18.75 -5.87 -13.89
C LEU A 76 19.95 -6.47 -13.18
N GLU A 77 20.78 -7.28 -13.84
CA GLU A 77 22.01 -7.82 -13.26
C GLU A 77 23.02 -6.70 -12.95
N LYS A 78 23.02 -5.62 -13.72
CA LYS A 78 23.87 -4.45 -13.49
C LYS A 78 23.25 -3.44 -12.52
N ASN A 79 21.94 -3.43 -12.39
CA ASN A 79 21.21 -2.60 -11.43
C ASN A 79 21.04 -3.35 -10.11
N LYS A 80 22.14 -3.50 -9.34
CA LYS A 80 22.15 -4.26 -8.08
C LYS A 80 21.09 -3.77 -7.10
N GLY A 81 20.87 -2.47 -6.99
CA GLY A 81 19.87 -1.92 -6.08
C GLY A 81 18.44 -2.39 -6.41
N LEU A 82 18.08 -2.45 -7.70
CA LEU A 82 16.75 -2.94 -8.11
C LEU A 82 16.65 -4.47 -7.92
N ALA A 83 17.70 -5.23 -8.29
CA ALA A 83 17.72 -6.68 -8.11
C ALA A 83 17.64 -7.09 -6.62
N GLU A 84 18.34 -6.38 -5.74
CA GLU A 84 18.26 -6.58 -4.29
C GLU A 84 16.86 -6.28 -3.74
N ARG A 85 16.26 -5.16 -4.14
CA ARG A 85 14.88 -4.81 -3.78
C ARG A 85 13.87 -5.87 -4.22
N LEU A 86 13.99 -6.36 -5.45
CA LEU A 86 13.14 -7.43 -5.98
C LEU A 86 13.37 -8.75 -5.22
N SER A 87 14.59 -9.04 -4.82
CA SER A 87 14.90 -10.24 -4.04
C SER A 87 14.29 -10.20 -2.63
N VAL A 88 14.36 -9.04 -1.96
CA VAL A 88 13.69 -8.82 -0.67
C VAL A 88 12.18 -8.95 -0.84
N TYR A 89 11.62 -8.31 -1.86
CA TYR A 89 10.20 -8.39 -2.17
C TYR A 89 9.74 -9.82 -2.45
N ALA A 90 10.47 -10.56 -3.28
CA ALA A 90 10.14 -11.95 -3.62
C ALA A 90 10.20 -12.87 -2.38
N LYS A 91 11.17 -12.65 -1.47
CA LYS A 91 11.20 -13.36 -0.19
C LYS A 91 9.96 -13.05 0.66
N THR A 92 9.55 -11.80 0.69
CA THR A 92 8.35 -11.35 1.40
C THR A 92 7.05 -11.93 0.80
N ILE A 93 6.97 -12.06 -0.55
CA ILE A 93 5.83 -12.69 -1.25
C ILE A 93 5.97 -14.22 -1.33
N GLY A 94 7.18 -14.75 -1.56
CA GLY A 94 7.44 -16.19 -1.69
C GLY A 94 6.96 -16.98 -0.48
N VAL A 95 6.96 -16.33 0.68
CA VAL A 95 6.35 -16.84 1.90
C VAL A 95 4.81 -16.97 1.78
N ARG A 96 4.16 -16.24 0.86
CA ARG A 96 2.70 -16.33 0.63
C ARG A 96 2.26 -17.52 -0.23
N PHE A 97 3.15 -18.09 -1.04
CA PHE A 97 2.77 -19.09 -2.06
C PHE A 97 3.26 -20.51 -1.81
N GLN A 98 4.04 -20.74 -0.76
CA GLN A 98 4.50 -22.08 -0.40
C GLN A 98 4.10 -22.38 1.04
N SER A 99 2.97 -22.96 1.22
CA SER A 99 2.66 -23.91 2.30
C SER A 99 1.31 -23.70 2.97
N GLU A 100 0.58 -24.79 3.15
CA GLU A 100 -0.31 -25.04 4.29
C GLU A 100 0.43 -25.05 5.63
N GLU A 101 1.72 -24.69 5.69
CA GLU A 101 2.49 -24.47 6.91
C GLU A 101 2.29 -23.04 7.42
N LYS A 102 2.19 -22.89 8.74
CA LYS A 102 1.99 -21.63 9.46
C LYS A 102 2.64 -20.46 8.75
N GLU A 103 1.83 -19.50 8.30
CA GLU A 103 2.34 -18.24 7.74
C GLU A 103 3.31 -17.60 8.76
N PRO A 104 4.49 -17.15 8.33
CA PRO A 104 5.43 -16.50 9.23
C PRO A 104 4.80 -15.23 9.78
N ASP A 105 4.84 -15.09 11.09
CA ASP A 105 4.49 -13.85 11.77
C ASP A 105 5.73 -12.95 11.70
N PHE A 106 5.70 -11.94 10.83
CA PHE A 106 6.74 -10.91 10.77
C PHE A 106 6.60 -9.95 11.95
N SER A 107 7.73 -9.50 12.46
CA SER A 107 7.80 -8.52 13.53
C SER A 107 7.87 -7.08 13.00
N VAL A 108 7.73 -6.12 13.90
CA VAL A 108 7.96 -4.70 13.60
C VAL A 108 9.43 -4.45 13.22
N GLU A 109 10.36 -5.19 13.80
CA GLU A 109 11.78 -5.13 13.46
C GLU A 109 12.00 -5.56 12.01
N ASP A 110 11.38 -6.66 11.57
CA ASP A 110 11.43 -7.11 10.17
C ASP A 110 10.89 -6.03 9.20
N TYR A 111 9.84 -5.30 9.61
CA TYR A 111 9.33 -4.17 8.81
C TYR A 111 10.38 -3.08 8.64
N TYR A 112 11.05 -2.67 9.71
CA TYR A 112 12.07 -1.62 9.66
C TYR A 112 13.42 -2.08 9.07
N GLU A 113 13.62 -3.38 8.89
CA GLU A 113 14.76 -3.92 8.12
C GLU A 113 14.51 -3.94 6.61
N THR A 114 13.26 -3.71 6.16
CA THR A 114 12.99 -3.56 4.73
C THR A 114 13.68 -2.31 4.18
N PRO A 115 14.08 -2.32 2.88
CA PRO A 115 14.73 -1.15 2.29
C PRO A 115 13.86 0.12 2.41
N GLU A 116 14.48 1.23 2.77
CA GLU A 116 13.82 2.52 2.93
C GLU A 116 13.07 2.92 1.64
N GLY A 117 11.83 3.40 1.78
CA GLY A 117 10.98 3.79 0.67
C GLY A 117 10.24 2.62 -0.01
N TYR A 118 10.28 1.43 0.58
CA TYR A 118 9.50 0.30 0.07
C TYR A 118 8.03 0.46 0.47
N PRO A 119 7.07 0.41 -0.48
CA PRO A 119 5.66 0.67 -0.20
C PRO A 119 5.01 -0.56 0.45
N LEU A 120 5.25 -0.77 1.73
CA LEU A 120 4.74 -1.90 2.51
C LEU A 120 3.94 -1.44 3.71
N GLU A 121 3.00 -2.28 4.12
CA GLU A 121 2.39 -2.27 5.45
C GLU A 121 2.58 -3.63 6.10
N LEU A 122 2.69 -3.66 7.42
CA LEU A 122 2.66 -4.87 8.23
C LEU A 122 1.34 -4.87 9.02
N ILE A 123 0.49 -5.88 8.83
CA ILE A 123 -0.78 -5.99 9.56
C ILE A 123 -0.87 -7.37 10.21
N ASN A 124 -0.88 -7.41 11.53
CA ASN A 124 -0.94 -8.65 12.31
C ASN A 124 0.10 -9.69 11.86
N GLY A 125 1.36 -9.26 11.68
CA GLY A 125 2.47 -10.12 11.29
C GLY A 125 2.52 -10.48 9.82
N ARG A 126 1.73 -9.83 8.95
CA ARG A 126 1.70 -10.08 7.50
C ARG A 126 2.04 -8.83 6.72
N PHE A 127 2.92 -8.96 5.75
CA PHE A 127 3.25 -7.86 4.84
C PHE A 127 2.21 -7.69 3.73
N TYR A 128 1.87 -6.44 3.47
CA TYR A 128 1.00 -6.00 2.38
C TYR A 128 1.73 -4.96 1.54
N VAL A 129 1.77 -5.18 0.24
CA VAL A 129 2.32 -4.20 -0.69
C VAL A 129 1.29 -3.12 -0.95
N MET A 130 1.74 -1.88 -0.93
CA MET A 130 0.94 -0.72 -1.29
C MET A 130 1.12 -0.43 -2.79
N GLU A 131 0.06 -0.06 -3.47
CA GLU A 131 0.10 0.44 -4.83
C GLU A 131 0.21 1.97 -4.84
N SER A 132 0.76 2.52 -5.92
CA SER A 132 0.79 3.96 -6.09
C SER A 132 -0.63 4.49 -6.33
N PRO A 133 -1.10 5.45 -5.55
CA PRO A 133 -2.44 6.02 -5.71
C PRO A 133 -2.56 6.87 -6.97
N GLY A 134 -3.77 6.92 -7.54
CA GLY A 134 -4.10 7.82 -8.66
C GLY A 134 -4.29 9.28 -8.24
N SER A 135 -4.42 10.18 -9.23
CA SER A 135 -4.56 11.63 -9.01
C SER A 135 -5.79 11.98 -8.15
N LYS A 136 -6.95 11.42 -8.46
CA LYS A 136 -8.19 11.64 -7.70
C LYS A 136 -8.04 11.26 -6.22
N HIS A 137 -7.40 10.14 -5.94
CA HIS A 137 -7.10 9.72 -4.57
C HIS A 137 -6.21 10.77 -3.88
N GLN A 138 -5.13 11.20 -4.54
CA GLN A 138 -4.19 12.17 -3.98
C GLN A 138 -4.82 13.55 -3.77
N SER A 139 -5.71 14.02 -4.68
CA SER A 139 -6.41 15.28 -4.48
C SER A 139 -7.35 15.22 -3.26
N ILE A 140 -8.05 14.09 -3.05
CA ILE A 140 -8.88 13.89 -1.86
C ILE A 140 -8.03 13.92 -0.58
N VAL A 141 -6.90 13.22 -0.56
CA VAL A 141 -5.98 13.18 0.60
C VAL A 141 -5.44 14.58 0.90
N TYR A 142 -5.02 15.30 -0.13
CA TYR A 142 -4.52 16.67 0.01
C TYR A 142 -5.57 17.62 0.58
N GLU A 143 -6.75 17.67 -0.03
CA GLU A 143 -7.83 18.57 0.37
C GLU A 143 -8.34 18.28 1.80
N LEU A 144 -8.56 17.01 2.15
CA LEU A 144 -8.92 16.63 3.51
C LEU A 144 -7.85 17.02 4.52
N GLY A 145 -6.58 16.75 4.20
CA GLY A 145 -5.44 17.14 5.04
C GLY A 145 -5.35 18.66 5.23
N PHE A 146 -5.60 19.43 4.15
CA PHE A 146 -5.60 20.89 4.17
C PHE A 146 -6.75 21.46 5.05
N VAL A 147 -7.97 20.98 4.88
CA VAL A 147 -9.15 21.42 5.67
C VAL A 147 -8.95 21.09 7.15
N ILE A 148 -8.54 19.85 7.46
CA ILE A 148 -8.31 19.42 8.84
C ILE A 148 -7.17 20.23 9.48
N GLY A 149 -6.03 20.35 8.80
CA GLY A 149 -4.88 21.12 9.28
C GLY A 149 -5.17 22.59 9.45
N GLY A 150 -5.92 23.17 8.50
CA GLY A 150 -6.41 24.55 8.56
C GLY A 150 -7.31 24.79 9.77
N TYR A 151 -8.23 23.85 10.05
CA TYR A 151 -9.12 23.92 11.22
C TYR A 151 -8.33 23.86 12.53
N ILE A 152 -7.38 22.91 12.65
CA ILE A 152 -6.51 22.80 13.83
C ILE A 152 -5.76 24.11 14.08
N LYS A 153 -5.14 24.66 13.03
CA LYS A 153 -4.38 25.90 13.12
C LYS A 153 -5.23 27.09 13.50
N LYS A 154 -6.40 27.27 12.87
CA LYS A 154 -7.35 28.36 13.14
C LYS A 154 -7.82 28.34 14.59
N ASN A 155 -8.11 27.17 15.13
CA ASN A 155 -8.64 26.98 16.49
C ASN A 155 -7.54 26.79 17.55
N LYS A 156 -6.25 26.96 17.19
CA LYS A 156 -5.11 26.73 18.07
C LYS A 156 -5.13 25.34 18.74
N GLY A 157 -5.63 24.34 18.00
CA GLY A 157 -5.73 22.97 18.48
C GLY A 157 -4.35 22.33 18.68
N LYS A 158 -4.27 21.39 19.61
CA LYS A 158 -3.02 20.67 19.93
C LYS A 158 -2.74 19.48 19.00
N CYS A 159 -3.74 18.99 18.28
CA CYS A 159 -3.58 17.88 17.37
C CYS A 159 -2.68 18.24 16.17
N ARG A 160 -2.17 17.22 15.51
CA ARG A 160 -1.44 17.33 14.24
C ARG A 160 -2.08 16.39 13.23
N VAL A 161 -2.07 16.80 11.97
CA VAL A 161 -2.48 15.97 10.83
C VAL A 161 -1.22 15.60 10.04
N TYR A 162 -1.12 14.32 9.71
CA TYR A 162 -0.04 13.74 8.93
C TYR A 162 -0.65 13.01 7.72
N PRO A 163 -0.59 13.61 6.51
CA PRO A 163 -0.87 12.87 5.28
C PRO A 163 0.19 11.80 5.04
N GLY A 164 -0.20 10.69 4.41
CA GLY A 164 0.74 9.64 4.01
C GLY A 164 1.82 10.08 3.00
N PRO A 165 2.96 9.37 2.92
CA PRO A 165 3.32 8.24 3.77
C PRO A 165 3.75 8.65 5.18
N PHE A 166 3.14 8.05 6.18
CA PHE A 166 3.45 8.26 7.58
C PHE A 166 3.21 6.96 8.35
N ASP A 167 4.28 6.35 8.85
CA ASP A 167 4.21 5.08 9.56
C ASP A 167 3.47 5.22 10.88
N VAL A 168 2.58 4.27 11.15
CA VAL A 168 1.85 4.14 12.41
C VAL A 168 2.06 2.74 12.96
N GLU A 169 2.94 2.61 13.94
CA GLU A 169 3.19 1.38 14.68
C GLU A 169 2.09 1.21 15.75
N LEU A 170 1.16 0.29 15.50
CA LEU A 170 0.04 0.02 16.38
C LEU A 170 0.39 -1.04 17.44
N PRO A 171 -0.12 -0.93 18.69
CA PRO A 171 0.18 -1.86 19.77
C PRO A 171 -0.65 -3.16 19.62
N THR A 172 -0.29 -4.01 18.68
CA THR A 172 -0.89 -5.33 18.44
C THR A 172 0.07 -6.44 18.86
N GLU A 173 -0.45 -7.62 19.22
CA GLU A 173 0.37 -8.75 19.67
C GLU A 173 1.33 -9.27 18.59
N LYS A 174 0.92 -9.23 17.33
CA LYS A 174 1.67 -9.79 16.20
C LYS A 174 2.49 -8.75 15.40
N GLY A 175 2.55 -7.52 15.88
CA GLY A 175 3.19 -6.45 15.14
C GLY A 175 2.32 -5.91 13.99
N THR A 176 2.15 -4.60 14.00
CA THR A 176 1.40 -3.90 12.95
C THR A 176 2.01 -2.51 12.73
N VAL A 177 2.39 -2.23 11.50
CA VAL A 177 2.79 -0.91 11.02
C VAL A 177 1.98 -0.62 9.77
N VAL A 178 1.10 0.35 9.87
CA VAL A 178 0.25 0.80 8.75
C VAL A 178 0.69 2.17 8.28
N VAL A 179 0.36 2.50 7.03
CA VAL A 179 0.63 3.80 6.41
C VAL A 179 -0.70 4.38 5.93
N PRO A 180 -1.49 4.98 6.84
CA PRO A 180 -2.79 5.54 6.47
C PRO A 180 -2.66 6.74 5.54
N ASP A 181 -3.68 6.98 4.73
CA ASP A 181 -3.71 8.16 3.86
C ASP A 181 -3.70 9.46 4.67
N ILE A 182 -4.43 9.51 5.79
CA ILE A 182 -4.37 10.63 6.73
C ILE A 182 -4.45 10.11 8.17
N THR A 183 -3.50 10.58 8.98
CA THR A 183 -3.43 10.28 10.41
C THR A 183 -3.55 11.56 11.23
N VAL A 184 -4.45 11.61 12.19
CA VAL A 184 -4.57 12.72 13.16
C VAL A 184 -4.17 12.27 14.54
N VAL A 185 -3.22 12.98 15.13
CA VAL A 185 -2.63 12.67 16.44
C VAL A 185 -2.78 13.89 17.37
N CYS A 186 -3.40 13.71 18.52
CA CYS A 186 -3.59 14.77 19.53
C CYS A 186 -2.56 14.68 20.68
N ASP A 187 -1.97 13.50 20.89
CA ASP A 187 -0.80 13.31 21.77
C ASP A 187 0.46 13.08 20.94
N THR A 188 1.15 14.16 20.58
CA THR A 188 2.35 14.11 19.75
C THR A 188 3.60 13.63 20.48
N SER A 189 3.54 13.33 21.76
CA SER A 189 4.70 12.81 22.54
C SER A 189 5.14 11.42 22.04
N LYS A 190 4.26 10.71 21.35
CA LYS A 190 4.52 9.38 20.76
C LYS A 190 4.98 9.41 19.31
N VAL A 191 5.16 10.59 18.75
CA VAL A 191 5.67 10.78 17.38
C VAL A 191 7.18 10.98 17.42
N ASP A 192 7.90 10.16 16.67
CA ASP A 192 9.35 10.26 16.50
C ASP A 192 9.75 10.41 15.02
N LYS A 193 11.03 10.19 14.69
CA LYS A 193 11.55 10.30 13.32
C LYS A 193 11.03 9.22 12.38
N LYS A 194 10.55 8.11 12.90
CA LYS A 194 10.03 6.98 12.10
C LYS A 194 8.53 7.08 11.88
N GLY A 195 7.81 7.78 12.74
CA GLY A 195 6.36 7.91 12.66
C GLY A 195 5.69 7.97 14.03
N LEU A 196 4.48 7.45 14.14
CA LEU A 196 3.74 7.33 15.39
C LEU A 196 3.93 5.95 16.01
N LYS A 197 4.35 5.89 17.29
CA LYS A 197 4.31 4.66 18.09
C LYS A 197 3.13 4.71 19.05
N GLY A 198 2.01 4.16 18.63
CA GLY A 198 0.78 4.13 19.42
C GLY A 198 -0.48 4.31 18.60
N VAL A 199 -1.58 4.60 19.28
CA VAL A 199 -2.90 4.70 18.65
C VAL A 199 -3.17 6.15 18.24
N PRO A 200 -3.46 6.42 16.94
CA PRO A 200 -3.91 7.72 16.48
C PRO A 200 -5.34 8.02 16.97
N ASP A 201 -5.70 9.29 17.03
CA ASP A 201 -7.06 9.71 17.40
C ASP A 201 -8.06 9.53 16.26
N TRP A 202 -7.61 9.78 15.02
CA TRP A 202 -8.45 9.71 13.83
C TRP A 202 -7.63 9.25 12.63
N VAL A 203 -8.17 8.30 11.90
CA VAL A 203 -7.59 7.76 10.66
C VAL A 203 -8.59 7.96 9.52
N ILE A 204 -8.10 8.32 8.35
CA ILE A 204 -8.87 8.39 7.11
C ILE A 204 -8.15 7.57 6.05
N GLU A 205 -8.87 6.67 5.41
CA GLU A 205 -8.43 5.90 4.24
C GLU A 205 -9.30 6.25 3.05
N VAL A 206 -8.70 6.55 1.92
CA VAL A 206 -9.37 6.80 0.64
C VAL A 206 -9.26 5.55 -0.20
N LEU A 207 -10.39 4.95 -0.57
CA LEU A 207 -10.37 3.68 -1.30
C LEU A 207 -9.79 3.83 -2.70
N SER A 208 -8.94 2.89 -3.04
CA SER A 208 -8.52 2.59 -4.40
C SER A 208 -9.10 1.24 -4.85
N ALA A 209 -9.04 0.92 -6.14
CA ALA A 209 -9.54 -0.36 -6.65
C ALA A 209 -8.87 -1.56 -5.98
N SER A 210 -7.61 -1.43 -5.58
CA SER A 210 -6.80 -2.50 -4.99
C SER A 210 -6.90 -2.60 -3.46
N THR A 211 -7.24 -1.52 -2.75
CA THR A 211 -7.19 -1.48 -1.27
C THR A 211 -8.54 -1.76 -0.60
N GLN A 212 -9.66 -1.72 -1.32
CA GLN A 212 -11.02 -1.80 -0.77
C GLN A 212 -11.24 -2.94 0.25
N ASN A 213 -10.77 -4.14 -0.06
CA ASN A 213 -10.96 -5.28 0.83
C ASN A 213 -10.11 -5.17 2.11
N LYS A 214 -8.89 -4.69 1.99
CA LYS A 214 -7.97 -4.51 3.10
C LYS A 214 -8.47 -3.42 4.07
N ASP A 215 -8.86 -2.27 3.54
CA ASP A 215 -9.31 -1.13 4.35
C ASP A 215 -10.66 -1.40 5.02
N LYS A 216 -11.59 -2.07 4.29
CA LYS A 216 -12.92 -2.40 4.81
C LYS A 216 -12.96 -3.58 5.79
N LYS A 217 -11.91 -4.41 5.87
CA LYS A 217 -11.89 -5.61 6.73
C LYS A 217 -10.71 -5.63 7.68
N GLU A 218 -9.48 -5.71 7.16
CA GLU A 218 -8.29 -5.95 7.97
C GLU A 218 -7.91 -4.72 8.79
N LYS A 219 -7.80 -3.55 8.17
CA LYS A 219 -7.52 -2.29 8.87
C LYS A 219 -8.65 -1.90 9.82
N LEU A 220 -9.92 -2.04 9.39
CA LEU A 220 -11.07 -1.77 10.24
C LEU A 220 -10.99 -2.56 11.55
N ALA A 221 -10.76 -3.88 11.46
CA ALA A 221 -10.66 -4.74 12.64
C ALA A 221 -9.49 -4.36 13.56
N VAL A 222 -8.33 -4.00 12.98
CA VAL A 222 -7.17 -3.59 13.74
C VAL A 222 -7.41 -2.24 14.42
N TYR A 223 -7.92 -1.24 13.71
CA TYR A 223 -8.20 0.09 14.27
C TYR A 223 -9.26 0.03 15.38
N GLU A 224 -10.28 -0.81 15.22
CA GLU A 224 -11.26 -1.08 16.27
C GLU A 224 -10.61 -1.69 17.51
N ALA A 225 -9.82 -2.75 17.34
CA ALA A 225 -9.20 -3.50 18.44
C ALA A 225 -8.23 -2.65 19.25
N VAL A 226 -7.40 -1.81 18.58
CA VAL A 226 -6.45 -0.93 19.28
C VAL A 226 -7.07 0.35 19.82
N GLY A 227 -8.30 0.67 19.43
CA GLY A 227 -9.05 1.80 19.96
C GLY A 227 -8.86 3.13 19.25
N VAL A 228 -8.67 3.12 17.93
CA VAL A 228 -8.75 4.36 17.12
C VAL A 228 -10.13 4.98 17.31
N ARG A 229 -10.18 6.23 17.77
CA ARG A 229 -11.44 6.86 18.19
C ARG A 229 -12.40 7.15 17.07
N GLU A 230 -11.88 7.51 15.89
CA GLU A 230 -12.65 7.77 14.66
C GLU A 230 -11.90 7.23 13.45
N TYR A 231 -12.61 6.50 12.58
CA TYR A 231 -12.08 5.96 11.34
C TYR A 231 -13.02 6.26 10.19
N TRP A 232 -12.51 6.92 9.16
CA TRP A 232 -13.26 7.25 7.95
C TRP A 232 -12.78 6.41 6.78
N ILE A 233 -13.72 5.85 6.04
CA ILE A 233 -13.48 5.23 4.74
C ILE A 233 -14.15 6.11 3.69
N VAL A 234 -13.35 6.80 2.89
CA VAL A 234 -13.81 7.60 1.77
C VAL A 234 -13.87 6.74 0.52
N ASP A 235 -15.05 6.60 -0.06
CA ASP A 235 -15.28 5.81 -1.28
C ASP A 235 -15.55 6.75 -2.47
N PRO A 236 -14.53 7.09 -3.29
CA PRO A 236 -14.69 7.99 -4.42
C PRO A 236 -15.42 7.35 -5.61
N PHE A 237 -15.67 6.03 -5.59
CA PHE A 237 -16.41 5.33 -6.63
C PHE A 237 -17.92 5.42 -6.40
N GLU A 238 -18.33 5.40 -5.14
CA GLU A 238 -19.73 5.50 -4.74
C GLU A 238 -20.09 6.88 -4.17
N ASN A 239 -19.17 7.84 -4.16
CA ASN A 239 -19.31 9.20 -3.63
C ASN A 239 -19.89 9.19 -2.21
N LYS A 240 -19.32 8.36 -1.34
CA LYS A 240 -19.76 8.25 0.05
C LYS A 240 -18.60 8.15 1.04
N VAL A 241 -18.88 8.48 2.29
CA VAL A 241 -17.94 8.34 3.42
C VAL A 241 -18.61 7.52 4.50
N CYS A 242 -17.96 6.42 4.90
CA CYS A 242 -18.36 5.62 6.07
C CYS A 242 -17.54 6.06 7.28
N VAL A 243 -18.22 6.48 8.33
CA VAL A 243 -17.61 7.03 9.55
C VAL A 243 -17.84 6.06 10.71
N TYR A 244 -16.80 5.42 11.15
CA TYR A 244 -16.77 4.54 12.32
C TYR A 244 -16.33 5.34 13.55
N ARG A 245 -17.06 5.25 14.65
CA ARG A 245 -16.71 5.90 15.91
C ARG A 245 -16.67 4.89 17.02
N GLN A 246 -15.62 4.98 17.84
CA GLN A 246 -15.49 4.13 19.00
C GLN A 246 -16.55 4.47 20.04
N LYS A 247 -17.21 3.46 20.53
CA LYS A 247 -18.19 3.53 21.63
C LYS A 247 -17.89 2.44 22.64
N ASN A 248 -18.24 2.69 23.89
CA ASN A 248 -18.28 1.64 24.88
C ASN A 248 -19.64 0.92 24.76
N ILE A 249 -19.63 -0.32 24.27
CA ILE A 249 -20.83 -1.14 24.09
C ILE A 249 -20.75 -2.26 25.14
N ALA A 250 -21.65 -2.23 26.10
CA ALA A 250 -21.70 -3.24 27.19
C ALA A 250 -20.37 -3.47 27.94
N GLY A 251 -19.60 -2.41 28.14
CA GLY A 251 -18.31 -2.48 28.83
C GLY A 251 -17.11 -2.82 27.95
N GLN A 252 -17.32 -3.07 26.68
CA GLN A 252 -16.26 -3.30 25.70
C GLN A 252 -16.17 -2.13 24.72
N ASN A 253 -14.95 -1.74 24.38
CA ASN A 253 -14.71 -0.76 23.34
C ASN A 253 -14.85 -1.41 21.96
N GLY A 254 -15.60 -0.78 21.08
CA GLY A 254 -15.79 -1.24 19.71
C GLY A 254 -16.41 -0.15 18.85
N TYR A 255 -16.45 -0.37 17.53
CA TYR A 255 -17.13 0.53 16.62
C TYR A 255 -18.63 0.26 16.60
N SER A 256 -19.43 1.34 16.61
CA SER A 256 -20.83 1.23 16.21
C SER A 256 -20.95 0.93 14.72
N LEU A 257 -22.17 0.57 14.25
CA LEU A 257 -22.44 0.62 12.81
C LEU A 257 -22.03 2.00 12.28
N PRO A 258 -21.41 2.07 11.09
CA PRO A 258 -20.94 3.33 10.56
C PRO A 258 -22.10 4.27 10.22
N ASP A 259 -21.91 5.54 10.53
CA ASP A 259 -22.71 6.58 9.92
C ASP A 259 -22.23 6.75 8.47
N THR A 260 -23.14 6.69 7.49
CA THR A 260 -22.79 6.83 6.07
C THR A 260 -23.29 8.15 5.54
N TYR A 261 -22.41 8.90 4.89
CA TYR A 261 -22.69 10.20 4.30
C TYR A 261 -22.42 10.18 2.80
N THR A 262 -23.21 10.85 2.01
CA THR A 262 -22.88 11.20 0.63
C THR A 262 -21.88 12.35 0.59
N PHE A 263 -21.25 12.59 -0.55
CA PHE A 263 -20.34 13.74 -0.70
C PHE A 263 -21.02 15.09 -0.56
N GLU A 264 -22.36 15.16 -0.74
CA GLU A 264 -23.16 16.38 -0.60
C GLU A 264 -23.53 16.71 0.86
N GLU A 265 -23.36 15.77 1.78
CA GLU A 265 -23.75 15.96 3.18
C GLU A 265 -22.59 16.49 4.03
N GLU A 266 -22.93 17.22 5.09
CA GLU A 266 -21.96 17.66 6.08
C GLU A 266 -21.59 16.52 7.03
N ILE A 267 -20.31 16.15 7.03
CA ILE A 267 -19.76 15.08 7.86
C ILE A 267 -19.15 15.69 9.13
N PRO A 268 -19.76 15.49 10.30
CA PRO A 268 -19.23 16.02 11.56
C PRO A 268 -18.06 15.16 12.07
N SER A 269 -16.92 15.79 12.39
CA SER A 269 -15.85 15.09 13.09
C SER A 269 -16.20 14.88 14.57
N GLY A 270 -16.01 13.67 15.07
CA GLY A 270 -16.11 13.34 16.49
C GLY A 270 -14.89 13.76 17.30
N ILE A 271 -13.75 13.98 16.62
CA ILE A 271 -12.48 14.36 17.27
C ILE A 271 -12.36 15.86 17.41
N MET A 272 -12.80 16.61 16.41
CA MET A 272 -12.71 18.08 16.39
C MET A 272 -14.08 18.73 16.50
N LYS A 273 -14.41 19.16 17.72
CA LYS A 273 -15.72 19.77 17.98
C LYS A 273 -15.96 20.99 17.08
N GLY A 274 -17.02 20.89 16.25
CA GLY A 274 -17.43 21.95 15.33
C GLY A 274 -16.81 21.87 13.94
N LEU A 275 -15.86 20.96 13.68
CA LEU A 275 -15.43 20.67 12.31
C LEU A 275 -16.52 19.86 11.60
N ARG A 276 -16.93 20.36 10.45
CA ARG A 276 -17.81 19.69 9.49
C ARG A 276 -17.16 19.76 8.12
N ILE A 277 -17.14 18.66 7.40
CA ILE A 277 -16.56 18.56 6.06
C ILE A 277 -17.64 18.15 5.09
N ARG A 278 -17.74 18.84 3.96
CA ARG A 278 -18.58 18.44 2.83
C ARG A 278 -17.64 18.14 1.67
N MET A 279 -17.65 16.90 1.20
CA MET A 279 -16.71 16.45 0.18
C MET A 279 -16.89 17.17 -1.16
N SER A 280 -18.11 17.53 -1.52
CA SER A 280 -18.42 18.29 -2.75
C SER A 280 -17.94 19.75 -2.74
N GLU A 281 -17.49 20.28 -1.59
CA GLU A 281 -16.86 21.60 -1.48
C GLU A 281 -15.34 21.57 -1.61
N LEU A 282 -14.74 20.36 -1.72
CA LEU A 282 -13.32 20.17 -1.90
C LEU A 282 -12.94 20.23 -3.39
N ASP A 283 -11.76 20.74 -3.69
CA ASP A 283 -11.23 20.83 -5.07
C ASP A 283 -10.62 19.46 -5.47
N ILE A 284 -11.50 18.54 -5.83
CA ILE A 284 -11.14 17.16 -6.17
C ILE A 284 -11.11 17.01 -7.68
N ASP A 285 -9.99 16.47 -8.19
CA ASP A 285 -9.84 16.15 -9.62
C ASP A 285 -10.95 15.19 -10.10
N GLU A 286 -11.66 15.57 -11.17
CA GLU A 286 -12.71 14.75 -11.81
C GLU A 286 -12.18 13.73 -12.82
N ILE A 287 -10.87 13.46 -12.84
CA ILE A 287 -10.18 12.64 -13.86
C ILE A 287 -10.38 11.15 -13.58
#